data_8f79b1031cce7f4893ecca0b2aca0183
#
_entry.id   8f79b1031cce7f4893ecca0b2aca0183
#
_cell.length_a   1.000
_cell.length_b   1.000
_cell.length_c   1.000
_cell.angle_alpha   90.00
_cell.angle_beta   90.00
_cell.angle_gamma   90.00
#
_symmetry.space_group_name_H-M   'P 1'
#
loop_
_entity.id
_entity.type
_entity.pdbx_description
1 polymer ?
#
loop_
_entity_poly.entity_id
_entity_poly.type
_entity_poly.pdbx_seq_one_letter_code
_entity_poly.pdbx_strand_id
1 'polypeptide(L)'
;MAHPERVMEEPVDVLIVDDQRPFRSVARTVVNLVGGWRVAAEAETGEDAVAAAERVRPGVVLMDINLPGISGIEATRRIVASHPDTQVVLLSTYAAADLPPDATTCGAATYLNKEDLNPATLRALR
;
A
#
# COMPACT_ATOMS: atom_id res chain seq x y z
N MET A 1 22.14 -6.81 -28.23
CA MET A 1 22.50 -5.78 -27.26
C MET A 1 21.46 -5.70 -26.17
N ALA A 2 21.88 -5.61 -24.93
CA ALA A 2 20.95 -5.45 -23.83
C ALA A 2 20.22 -4.11 -23.93
N HIS A 3 19.01 -4.08 -23.44
CA HIS A 3 18.22 -2.84 -23.39
C HIS A 3 18.45 -2.17 -22.05
N PRO A 4 19.16 -1.04 -22.01
CA PRO A 4 19.45 -0.38 -20.74
C PRO A 4 18.22 -0.09 -19.90
N GLU A 5 17.12 0.29 -20.52
CA GLU A 5 15.89 0.62 -19.81
C GLU A 5 15.35 -0.55 -18.99
N ARG A 6 15.57 -1.79 -19.44
CA ARG A 6 15.10 -2.95 -18.69
C ARG A 6 15.94 -3.24 -17.47
N VAL A 7 17.25 -3.04 -17.58
CA VAL A 7 18.15 -3.26 -16.45
C VAL A 7 18.15 -2.06 -15.50
N MET A 8 17.65 -0.92 -15.95
CA MET A 8 17.55 0.30 -15.15
C MET A 8 16.26 0.36 -14.34
N GLU A 9 15.26 -0.46 -14.67
CA GLU A 9 14.02 -0.48 -13.93
C GLU A 9 14.18 -1.22 -12.63
N GLU A 10 13.92 -0.53 -11.53
CA GLU A 10 13.96 -1.13 -10.22
C GLU A 10 12.61 -1.75 -9.89
N PRO A 11 12.59 -2.85 -9.13
CA PRO A 11 11.33 -3.42 -8.68
C PRO A 11 10.62 -2.43 -7.76
N VAL A 12 9.29 -2.50 -7.78
CA VAL A 12 8.47 -1.73 -6.85
C VAL A 12 8.37 -2.53 -5.56
N ASP A 13 8.87 -1.96 -4.49
CA ASP A 13 8.77 -2.56 -3.16
C ASP A 13 7.43 -2.18 -2.55
N VAL A 14 6.72 -3.18 -2.03
CA VAL A 14 5.39 -3.00 -1.47
C VAL A 14 5.38 -3.37 -0.01
N LEU A 15 4.78 -2.51 0.80
CA LEU A 15 4.46 -2.79 2.19
C LEU A 15 2.97 -3.10 2.27
N ILE A 16 2.62 -4.25 2.85
CA ILE A 16 1.23 -4.65 3.04
C ILE A 16 0.86 -4.46 4.51
N VAL A 17 -0.20 -3.72 4.79
CA VAL A 17 -0.63 -3.43 6.16
C VAL A 17 -2.09 -3.82 6.35
N ASP A 18 -2.31 -4.84 7.18
CA ASP A 18 -3.63 -5.33 7.53
C ASP A 18 -3.47 -6.21 8.76
N ASP A 19 -4.39 -6.13 9.71
CA ASP A 19 -4.32 -6.95 10.90
C ASP A 19 -4.82 -8.38 10.68
N GLN A 20 -5.43 -8.64 9.53
CA GLN A 20 -5.97 -9.96 9.18
C GLN A 20 -5.03 -10.71 8.24
N ARG A 21 -4.45 -11.78 8.75
CA ARG A 21 -3.53 -12.60 7.98
C ARG A 21 -4.11 -13.10 6.65
N PRO A 22 -5.39 -13.56 6.60
CA PRO A 22 -5.95 -14.02 5.32
C PRO A 22 -5.91 -12.96 4.23
N PHE A 23 -6.20 -11.71 4.58
CA PHE A 23 -6.15 -10.65 3.58
C PHE A 23 -4.71 -10.34 3.18
N ARG A 24 -3.76 -10.33 4.11
CA ARG A 24 -2.35 -10.14 3.74
C ARG A 24 -1.89 -11.21 2.77
N SER A 25 -2.34 -12.45 2.94
CA SER A 25 -2.03 -13.54 2.03
C SER A 25 -2.56 -13.28 0.62
N VAL A 26 -3.81 -12.83 0.52
CA VAL A 26 -4.41 -12.45 -0.76
C VAL A 26 -3.63 -11.31 -1.40
N ALA A 27 -3.35 -10.27 -0.63
CA ALA A 27 -2.61 -9.11 -1.14
C ALA A 27 -1.21 -9.49 -1.64
N ARG A 28 -0.54 -10.38 -0.92
CA ARG A 28 0.78 -10.88 -1.33
C ARG A 28 0.69 -11.59 -2.68
N THR A 29 -0.31 -12.44 -2.87
CA THR A 29 -0.51 -13.12 -4.13
C THR A 29 -0.75 -12.12 -5.26
N VAL A 30 -1.59 -11.12 -5.03
CA VAL A 30 -1.89 -10.10 -6.04
C VAL A 30 -0.64 -9.33 -6.43
N VAL A 31 0.14 -8.88 -5.44
CA VAL A 31 1.40 -8.15 -5.70
C VAL A 31 2.36 -9.01 -6.53
N ASN A 32 2.48 -10.28 -6.18
CA ASN A 32 3.41 -11.18 -6.88
C ASN A 32 3.00 -11.46 -8.34
N LEU A 33 1.75 -11.19 -8.68
CA LEU A 33 1.28 -11.33 -10.07
C LEU A 33 1.55 -10.08 -10.92
N VAL A 34 1.99 -8.99 -10.29
CA VAL A 34 2.35 -7.78 -11.03
C VAL A 34 3.86 -7.83 -11.32
N GLY A 35 4.22 -7.88 -12.60
CA GLY A 35 5.62 -7.94 -13.01
C GLY A 35 6.39 -6.73 -12.50
N GLY A 36 7.54 -6.99 -11.88
CA GLY A 36 8.39 -5.93 -11.34
C GLY A 36 7.99 -5.45 -9.95
N TRP A 37 6.95 -6.00 -9.34
CA TRP A 37 6.54 -5.68 -7.98
C TRP A 37 6.91 -6.82 -7.03
N ARG A 38 7.24 -6.47 -5.80
CA ARG A 38 7.55 -7.48 -4.77
C ARG A 38 7.14 -6.98 -3.39
N VAL A 39 6.79 -7.91 -2.52
CA VAL A 39 6.47 -7.57 -1.13
C VAL A 39 7.77 -7.42 -0.35
N ALA A 40 8.02 -6.23 0.17
CA ALA A 40 9.21 -5.94 0.95
C ALA A 40 8.98 -6.17 2.45
N ALA A 41 7.75 -5.95 2.92
CA ALA A 41 7.42 -6.13 4.33
C ALA A 41 5.91 -6.20 4.51
N GLU A 42 5.49 -6.67 5.68
CA GLU A 42 4.10 -6.70 6.11
C GLU A 42 4.01 -6.16 7.53
N ALA A 43 2.91 -5.51 7.85
CA ALA A 43 2.65 -4.97 9.17
C ALA A 43 1.20 -5.22 9.57
N GLU A 44 0.94 -5.30 10.87
CA GLU A 44 -0.39 -5.58 11.40
C GLU A 44 -1.02 -4.39 12.11
N THR A 45 -0.25 -3.35 12.38
CA THR A 45 -0.73 -2.14 13.06
C THR A 45 -0.28 -0.91 12.32
N GLY A 46 -0.94 0.22 12.59
CA GLY A 46 -0.53 1.49 12.00
C GLY A 46 0.87 1.92 12.45
N GLU A 47 1.19 1.70 13.73
CA GLU A 47 2.51 2.04 14.26
C GLU A 47 3.61 1.20 13.59
N ASP A 48 3.37 -0.09 13.45
CA ASP A 48 4.33 -0.98 12.77
C ASP A 48 4.47 -0.61 11.30
N ALA A 49 3.39 -0.15 10.68
CA ALA A 49 3.43 0.32 9.30
C ALA A 49 4.35 1.52 9.14
N VAL A 50 4.25 2.50 10.04
CA VAL A 50 5.12 3.67 10.01
C VAL A 50 6.58 3.25 10.17
N ALA A 51 6.86 2.37 11.13
CA ALA A 51 8.21 1.86 11.36
C ALA A 51 8.75 1.08 10.16
N ALA A 52 7.90 0.23 9.55
CA ALA A 52 8.31 -0.54 8.37
C ALA A 52 8.58 0.37 7.17
N ALA A 53 7.76 1.39 6.97
CA ALA A 53 7.96 2.35 5.87
C ALA A 53 9.30 3.07 6.01
N GLU A 54 9.69 3.42 7.24
CA GLU A 54 10.98 4.04 7.51
C GLU A 54 12.13 3.09 7.18
N ARG A 55 11.95 1.81 7.50
CA ARG A 55 13.00 0.80 7.32
C ARG A 55 13.18 0.40 5.86
N VAL A 56 12.08 0.14 5.14
CA VAL A 56 12.17 -0.41 3.79
C VAL A 56 11.92 0.61 2.68
N ARG A 57 11.37 1.75 3.01
CA ARG A 57 11.06 2.84 2.07
C ARG A 57 10.35 2.33 0.82
N PRO A 58 9.15 1.80 0.98
CA PRO A 58 8.43 1.19 -0.14
C PRO A 58 7.98 2.22 -1.17
N GLY A 59 7.86 1.79 -2.41
CA GLY A 59 7.25 2.63 -3.44
C GLY A 59 5.73 2.68 -3.31
N VAL A 60 5.14 1.58 -2.82
CA VAL A 60 3.69 1.45 -2.65
C VAL A 60 3.39 0.83 -1.29
N VAL A 61 2.39 1.37 -0.62
CA VAL A 61 1.83 0.79 0.61
C VAL A 61 0.38 0.44 0.37
N LEU A 62 0.02 -0.81 0.66
CA LEU A 62 -1.38 -1.24 0.67
C LEU A 62 -1.84 -1.19 2.12
N MET A 63 -2.70 -0.23 2.45
CA MET A 63 -3.01 0.15 3.83
C MET A 63 -4.48 -0.04 4.14
N ASP A 64 -4.78 -0.97 5.05
CA ASP A 64 -6.12 -1.09 5.60
C ASP A 64 -6.45 0.16 6.42
N ILE A 65 -7.66 0.66 6.27
CA ILE A 65 -8.12 1.83 7.05
C ILE A 65 -8.31 1.45 8.52
N ASN A 66 -8.89 0.29 8.77
CA ASN A 66 -9.22 -0.14 10.14
C ASN A 66 -8.13 -0.99 10.72
N LEU A 67 -7.28 -0.39 11.55
CA LEU A 67 -6.16 -1.06 12.18
C LEU A 67 -6.22 -0.88 13.69
N PRO A 68 -5.63 -1.81 14.47
CA PRO A 68 -5.40 -1.57 15.89
C PRO A 68 -4.42 -0.42 16.07
N GLY A 69 -4.57 0.33 17.16
CA GLY A 69 -3.72 1.48 17.43
C GLY A 69 -4.14 2.67 16.58
N ILE A 70 -3.19 3.32 15.93
CA ILE A 70 -3.53 4.41 15.02
C ILE A 70 -4.21 3.84 13.78
N SER A 71 -5.15 4.60 13.21
CA SER A 71 -5.86 4.15 12.01
C SER A 71 -4.93 4.14 10.80
N GLY A 72 -5.36 3.45 9.75
CA GLY A 72 -4.62 3.47 8.47
C GLY A 72 -4.55 4.88 7.88
N ILE A 73 -5.55 5.71 8.13
CA ILE A 73 -5.56 7.11 7.68
C ILE A 73 -4.46 7.90 8.38
N GLU A 74 -4.34 7.77 9.71
CA GLU A 74 -3.29 8.46 10.45
C GLU A 74 -1.91 7.92 10.09
N ALA A 75 -1.77 6.60 9.94
CA ALA A 75 -0.50 6.01 9.49
C ALA A 75 -0.11 6.54 8.11
N THR A 76 -1.07 6.66 7.19
CA THR A 76 -0.83 7.22 5.86
C THR A 76 -0.33 8.65 5.96
N ARG A 77 -0.96 9.47 6.79
CA ARG A 77 -0.55 10.87 6.97
C ARG A 77 0.91 10.95 7.40
N ARG A 78 1.31 10.12 8.36
CA ARG A 78 2.69 10.09 8.86
C ARG A 78 3.67 9.59 7.81
N ILE A 79 3.32 8.53 7.09
CA ILE A 79 4.19 7.96 6.06
C ILE A 79 4.43 8.95 4.93
N VAL A 80 3.38 9.57 4.42
CA VAL A 80 3.49 10.50 3.30
C VAL A 80 4.25 11.76 3.71
N ALA A 81 4.08 12.22 4.96
CA ALA A 81 4.82 13.38 5.45
C ALA A 81 6.34 13.13 5.44
N SER A 82 6.77 11.92 5.79
CA SER A 82 8.19 11.56 5.83
C SER A 82 8.71 11.04 4.49
N HIS A 83 7.86 10.46 3.68
CA HIS A 83 8.21 9.82 2.40
C HIS A 83 7.21 10.25 1.33
N PRO A 84 7.32 11.48 0.81
CA PRO A 84 6.31 12.02 -0.12
C PRO A 84 6.24 11.28 -1.46
N ASP A 85 7.27 10.50 -1.81
CA ASP A 85 7.27 9.72 -3.04
C ASP A 85 6.60 8.36 -2.90
N THR A 86 6.27 7.95 -1.68
CA THR A 86 5.55 6.70 -1.44
C THR A 86 4.09 6.87 -1.80
N GLN A 87 3.56 5.97 -2.61
CA GLN A 87 2.15 5.96 -2.95
C GLN A 87 1.40 5.04 -1.98
N VAL A 88 0.46 5.60 -1.23
CA VAL A 88 -0.36 4.80 -0.32
C VAL A 88 -1.72 4.56 -0.96
N VAL A 89 -2.10 3.29 -1.02
CA VAL A 89 -3.43 2.86 -1.45
C VAL A 89 -4.21 2.48 -0.20
N LEU A 90 -5.22 3.24 0.15
CA LEU A 90 -6.10 2.87 1.25
C LEU A 90 -7.04 1.77 0.79
N LEU A 91 -7.19 0.75 1.62
CA LEU A 91 -8.06 -0.39 1.35
C LEU A 91 -9.13 -0.47 2.44
N SER A 92 -10.35 -0.76 2.03
CA SER A 92 -11.48 -0.76 2.93
C SER A 92 -12.56 -1.69 2.42
N THR A 93 -13.40 -2.18 3.32
CA THR A 93 -14.63 -2.88 2.95
C THR A 93 -15.79 -1.91 2.79
N TYR A 94 -15.58 -0.62 3.09
CA TYR A 94 -16.62 0.39 2.96
C TYR A 94 -16.86 0.77 1.50
N ALA A 95 -18.11 1.10 1.18
CA ALA A 95 -18.40 1.77 -0.08
C ALA A 95 -17.73 3.17 -0.09
N ALA A 96 -17.47 3.70 -1.27
CA ALA A 96 -16.83 5.02 -1.39
C ALA A 96 -17.59 6.12 -0.64
N ALA A 97 -18.92 6.05 -0.61
CA ALA A 97 -19.77 7.03 0.09
C ALA A 97 -19.65 6.94 1.61
N ASP A 98 -19.17 5.82 2.13
CA ASP A 98 -19.07 5.56 3.57
C ASP A 98 -17.65 5.75 4.11
N LEU A 99 -16.71 6.18 3.26
CA LEU A 99 -15.36 6.45 3.71
C LEU A 99 -15.32 7.63 4.67
N PRO A 100 -14.46 7.56 5.72
CA PRO A 100 -14.25 8.72 6.57
C PRO A 100 -13.78 9.92 5.76
N PRO A 101 -14.20 11.15 6.11
CA PRO A 101 -13.78 12.34 5.37
C PRO A 101 -12.26 12.47 5.21
N ASP A 102 -11.51 12.07 6.24
CA ASP A 102 -10.05 12.17 6.25
C ASP A 102 -9.39 11.25 5.22
N ALA A 103 -10.09 10.23 4.71
CA ALA A 103 -9.52 9.31 3.73
C ALA A 103 -9.12 10.03 2.45
N THR A 104 -9.77 11.14 2.11
CA THR A 104 -9.46 11.90 0.89
C THR A 104 -8.43 13.00 1.10
N THR A 105 -8.05 13.29 2.33
CA THR A 105 -7.16 14.41 2.65
C THR A 105 -5.87 14.00 3.35
N CYS A 106 -5.68 12.70 3.61
CA CYS A 106 -4.52 12.22 4.37
C CYS A 106 -3.25 12.06 3.53
N GLY A 107 -3.33 12.26 2.22
CA GLY A 107 -2.19 12.11 1.33
C GLY A 107 -2.12 10.77 0.60
N ALA A 108 -3.14 9.92 0.74
CA ALA A 108 -3.19 8.68 -0.03
C ALA A 108 -3.28 8.97 -1.52
N ALA A 109 -2.61 8.14 -2.33
CA ALA A 109 -2.66 8.27 -3.78
C ALA A 109 -4.04 7.88 -4.32
N THR A 110 -4.65 6.87 -3.72
CA THR A 110 -6.00 6.42 -4.06
C THR A 110 -6.55 5.54 -2.95
N TYR A 111 -7.81 5.17 -3.09
CA TYR A 111 -8.41 4.16 -2.22
C TYR A 111 -9.21 3.19 -3.07
N LEU A 112 -9.24 1.93 -2.60
CA LEU A 112 -9.94 0.84 -3.26
C LEU A 112 -10.75 0.07 -2.24
N ASN A 113 -11.88 -0.46 -2.69
CA ASN A 113 -12.52 -1.52 -1.92
C ASN A 113 -11.63 -2.75 -1.99
N LYS A 114 -11.54 -3.51 -0.89
CA LYS A 114 -10.72 -4.73 -0.86
C LYS A 114 -11.08 -5.72 -1.96
N GLU A 115 -12.34 -5.72 -2.38
CA GLU A 115 -12.80 -6.58 -3.49
C GLU A 115 -12.20 -6.19 -4.83
N ASP A 116 -11.77 -4.94 -4.97
CA ASP A 116 -11.22 -4.42 -6.23
C ASP A 116 -9.70 -4.54 -6.30
N LEU A 117 -9.07 -5.14 -5.29
CA LEU A 117 -7.63 -5.36 -5.31
C LEU A 117 -7.31 -6.51 -6.26
N ASN A 118 -6.68 -6.18 -7.37
CA ASN A 118 -6.25 -7.15 -8.38
C ASN A 118 -5.04 -6.58 -9.12
N PRO A 119 -4.35 -7.42 -9.93
CA PRO A 119 -3.15 -6.94 -10.61
C PRO A 119 -3.40 -5.74 -11.53
N ALA A 120 -4.56 -5.67 -12.18
CA ALA A 120 -4.85 -4.56 -13.08
C ALA A 120 -4.96 -3.22 -12.34
N THR A 121 -5.63 -3.22 -11.17
CA THR A 121 -5.76 -2.00 -10.39
C THR A 121 -4.41 -1.53 -9.84
N LEU A 122 -3.52 -2.45 -9.50
CA LEU A 122 -2.17 -2.10 -9.07
C LEU A 122 -1.32 -1.56 -10.21
N ARG A 123 -1.38 -2.18 -11.38
CA ARG A 123 -0.63 -1.70 -12.55
C ARG A 123 -1.02 -0.27 -12.94
N ALA A 124 -2.28 0.09 -12.73
CA ALA A 124 -2.77 1.42 -13.08
C ALA A 124 -2.16 2.53 -12.22
N LEU A 125 -1.53 2.19 -11.08
CA LEU A 125 -0.89 3.17 -10.21
C LEU A 125 0.46 3.65 -10.72
N ARG A 126 1.08 2.89 -11.61
CA ARG A 126 2.43 3.19 -12.10
C ARG A 126 2.40 3.29 -13.62
#